data_fde95d12c9b2d27d5e4e3ea0cee07a1d
#
_entry.id   fde95d12c9b2d27d5e4e3ea0cee07a1d
#
_cell.length_a   1.000
_cell.length_b   1.000
_cell.length_c   1.000
_cell.angle_alpha   90.00
_cell.angle_beta   90.00
_cell.angle_gamma   90.00
#
_symmetry.space_group_name_H-M   'P 1'
#
loop_
_entity.id
_entity.type
_entity.pdbx_description
1 polymer ?
#
loop_
_entity_poly.entity_id
_entity_poly.type
_entity_poly.pdbx_seq_one_letter_code
_entity_poly.pdbx_strand_id
1 'polypeptide(L)'
;MTKLRTDFDTLVNALSPELFRYAMGLCHNPDTAEDLVQETFLRGWRAQAKLRDGKAARAWLYTILRNEHARLYERQRPDVCDPSRLPDIAVRGYDTSTEAFVTRRALAELSNEYRDPLLLQVIGGFSCKEIGEMLDLNTNTVLTRLFRARKALRERLEGTPRQEASQ
;
A
#
# COMPACT_ATOMS: atom_id res chain seq x y z
N MET A 1 17.86 27.24 0.44
CA MET A 1 18.12 25.81 0.14
C MET A 1 18.04 24.91 1.39
N THR A 2 18.52 25.35 2.52
CA THR A 2 18.55 24.53 3.75
C THR A 2 17.13 24.16 4.28
N LYS A 3 16.17 25.07 4.24
CA LYS A 3 14.82 24.86 4.78
C LYS A 3 14.02 23.77 4.02
N LEU A 4 14.07 23.79 2.68
CA LEU A 4 13.39 22.78 1.85
C LEU A 4 13.96 21.37 2.06
N ARG A 5 15.26 21.26 2.31
CA ARG A 5 15.92 19.98 2.58
C ARG A 5 15.50 19.41 3.94
N THR A 6 15.47 20.27 4.97
CA THR A 6 15.03 19.87 6.31
C THR A 6 13.55 19.44 6.31
N ASP A 7 12.71 20.13 5.53
CA ASP A 7 11.29 19.80 5.42
C ASP A 7 11.07 18.45 4.72
N PHE A 8 11.86 18.12 3.69
CA PHE A 8 11.77 16.83 2.99
C PHE A 8 12.32 15.68 3.83
N ASP A 9 13.43 15.85 4.52
CA ASP A 9 13.99 14.84 5.42
C ASP A 9 13.02 14.52 6.57
N THR A 10 12.34 15.52 7.10
CA THR A 10 11.27 15.35 8.09
C THR A 10 10.10 14.56 7.52
N LEU A 11 9.70 14.87 6.29
CA LEU A 11 8.63 14.16 5.59
C LEU A 11 8.99 12.69 5.33
N VAL A 12 10.22 12.41 4.90
CA VAL A 12 10.75 11.05 4.70
C VAL A 12 10.66 10.25 5.99
N ASN A 13 11.17 10.79 7.10
CA ASN A 13 11.17 10.12 8.39
C ASN A 13 9.73 9.85 8.89
N ALA A 14 8.82 10.79 8.71
CA ALA A 14 7.45 10.66 9.14
C ALA A 14 6.65 9.64 8.31
N LEU A 15 6.88 9.59 6.98
CA LEU A 15 6.06 8.78 6.07
C LEU A 15 6.68 7.42 5.72
N SER A 16 7.96 7.18 6.01
CA SER A 16 8.64 5.93 5.69
C SER A 16 7.91 4.68 6.20
N PRO A 17 7.47 4.62 7.48
CA PRO A 17 6.80 3.42 8.00
C PRO A 17 5.45 3.15 7.34
N GLU A 18 4.67 4.20 7.03
CA GLU A 18 3.36 4.00 6.41
C GLU A 18 3.47 3.68 4.92
N LEU A 19 4.41 4.31 4.20
CA LEU A 19 4.68 3.97 2.80
C LEU A 19 5.20 2.54 2.65
N PHE A 20 6.04 2.08 3.59
CA PHE A 20 6.47 0.69 3.62
C PHE A 20 5.29 -0.28 3.81
N ARG A 21 4.38 0.00 4.75
CA ARG A 21 3.17 -0.82 4.94
C ARG A 21 2.29 -0.83 3.69
N TYR A 22 2.14 0.32 3.03
CA TYR A 22 1.40 0.42 1.78
C TYR A 22 2.08 -0.38 0.66
N ALA A 23 3.39 -0.26 0.49
CA ALA A 23 4.17 -1.04 -0.47
C ALA A 23 4.05 -2.55 -0.21
N MET A 24 4.15 -2.98 1.06
CA MET A 24 3.93 -4.37 1.45
C MET A 24 2.53 -4.88 1.09
N GLY A 25 1.50 -4.04 1.24
CA GLY A 25 0.13 -4.38 0.81
C GLY A 25 -0.01 -4.55 -0.70
N LEU A 26 0.84 -3.89 -1.49
CA LEU A 26 0.86 -4.00 -2.95
C LEU A 26 1.69 -5.18 -3.46
N CYS A 27 2.92 -5.32 -3.01
CA CYS A 27 3.90 -6.26 -3.59
C CYS A 27 4.10 -7.54 -2.77
N HIS A 28 3.69 -7.58 -1.52
CA HIS A 28 3.80 -8.72 -0.60
C HIS A 28 5.25 -9.26 -0.43
N ASN A 29 6.24 -8.45 -0.73
CA ASN A 29 7.65 -8.79 -0.62
C ASN A 29 8.42 -7.64 0.01
N PRO A 30 9.14 -7.85 1.14
CA PRO A 30 9.82 -6.79 1.89
C PRO A 30 10.91 -6.10 1.10
N ASP A 31 11.74 -6.86 0.37
CA ASP A 31 12.85 -6.30 -0.41
C ASP A 31 12.31 -5.40 -1.53
N THR A 32 11.26 -5.86 -2.22
CA THR A 32 10.57 -5.06 -3.23
C THR A 32 9.89 -3.83 -2.60
N ALA A 33 9.30 -3.96 -1.41
CA ALA A 33 8.68 -2.85 -0.70
C ALA A 33 9.71 -1.78 -0.31
N GLU A 34 10.88 -2.18 0.19
CA GLU A 34 11.97 -1.26 0.49
C GLU A 34 12.45 -0.52 -0.75
N ASP A 35 12.68 -1.24 -1.86
CA ASP A 35 13.09 -0.65 -3.14
C ASP A 35 12.05 0.35 -3.66
N LEU A 36 10.77 0.03 -3.57
CA LEU A 36 9.67 0.93 -3.97
C LEU A 36 9.65 2.20 -3.12
N VAL A 37 9.84 2.08 -1.81
CA VAL A 37 9.88 3.24 -0.91
C VAL A 37 11.09 4.12 -1.22
N GLN A 38 12.28 3.53 -1.40
CA GLN A 38 13.49 4.27 -1.75
C GLN A 38 13.34 5.01 -3.09
N GLU A 39 12.86 4.34 -4.14
CA GLU A 39 12.63 4.97 -5.44
C GLU A 39 11.57 6.08 -5.35
N THR A 40 10.53 5.87 -4.54
CA THR A 40 9.50 6.90 -4.28
C THR A 40 10.12 8.17 -3.71
N PHE A 41 10.96 8.04 -2.69
CA PHE A 41 11.63 9.20 -2.10
C PHE A 41 12.64 9.84 -3.03
N LEU A 42 13.41 9.06 -3.81
CA LEU A 42 14.31 9.61 -4.82
C LEU A 42 13.58 10.43 -5.88
N ARG A 43 12.45 9.95 -6.38
CA ARG A 43 11.62 10.70 -7.32
C ARG A 43 10.97 11.91 -6.68
N GLY A 44 10.48 11.75 -5.46
CA GLY A 44 9.95 12.83 -4.65
C GLY A 44 10.97 13.94 -4.46
N TRP A 45 12.20 13.60 -4.09
CA TRP A 45 13.29 14.54 -3.95
C TRP A 45 13.59 15.32 -5.24
N ARG A 46 13.70 14.61 -6.37
CA ARG A 46 13.97 15.26 -7.68
C ARG A 46 12.85 16.20 -8.13
N ALA A 47 11.60 15.92 -7.74
CA ALA A 47 10.43 16.67 -8.16
C ALA A 47 9.87 17.61 -7.07
N GLN A 48 10.50 17.71 -5.90
CA GLN A 48 10.03 18.48 -4.74
C GLN A 48 9.78 19.97 -5.04
N ALA A 49 10.50 20.55 -6.01
CA ALA A 49 10.30 21.94 -6.42
C ALA A 49 8.88 22.22 -6.96
N LYS A 50 8.16 21.17 -7.39
CA LYS A 50 6.76 21.25 -7.83
C LYS A 50 5.76 21.19 -6.66
N LEU A 51 6.24 20.83 -5.48
CA LEU A 51 5.41 20.68 -4.30
C LEU A 51 5.22 22.05 -3.63
N ARG A 52 4.04 22.62 -3.78
CA ARG A 52 3.69 23.92 -3.16
C ARG A 52 2.97 23.79 -1.82
N ASP A 53 2.45 22.59 -1.50
CA ASP A 53 1.65 22.34 -0.30
C ASP A 53 2.09 21.03 0.35
N GLY A 54 2.48 21.11 1.62
CA GLY A 54 2.87 19.94 2.42
C GLY A 54 1.72 18.94 2.64
N LYS A 55 0.45 19.39 2.59
CA LYS A 55 -0.71 18.48 2.69
C LYS A 55 -0.88 17.63 1.44
N ALA A 56 -0.55 18.17 0.27
CA ALA A 56 -0.57 17.43 -0.99
C ALA A 56 0.61 16.45 -1.12
N ALA A 57 1.70 16.67 -0.37
CA ALA A 57 2.92 15.86 -0.43
C ALA A 57 2.67 14.39 -0.14
N ARG A 58 1.84 14.10 0.86
CA ARG A 58 1.52 12.74 1.26
C ARG A 58 0.79 11.98 0.16
N ALA A 59 -0.32 12.50 -0.35
CA ALA A 59 -1.06 11.89 -1.45
C ALA A 59 -0.20 11.73 -2.71
N TRP A 60 0.66 12.69 -2.97
CA TRP A 60 1.59 12.67 -4.09
C TRP A 60 2.64 11.55 -3.96
N LEU A 61 3.25 11.34 -2.79
CA LEU A 61 4.17 10.23 -2.56
C LEU A 61 3.49 8.86 -2.69
N TYR A 62 2.28 8.70 -2.19
CA TYR A 62 1.48 7.49 -2.42
C TYR A 62 1.22 7.24 -3.90
N THR A 63 0.92 8.28 -4.67
CA THR A 63 0.74 8.18 -6.12
C THR A 63 2.01 7.78 -6.84
N ILE A 64 3.17 8.34 -6.44
CA ILE A 64 4.47 7.93 -7.00
C ILE A 64 4.71 6.45 -6.72
N LEU A 65 4.56 6.00 -5.46
CA LEU A 65 4.79 4.62 -5.07
C LEU A 65 3.90 3.65 -5.86
N ARG A 66 2.62 3.96 -5.97
CA ARG A 66 1.68 3.16 -6.76
C ARG A 66 2.10 3.06 -8.22
N ASN A 67 2.51 4.16 -8.82
CA ASN A 67 2.97 4.19 -10.22
C ASN A 67 4.26 3.37 -10.41
N GLU A 68 5.20 3.43 -9.46
CA GLU A 68 6.41 2.60 -9.51
C GLU A 68 6.08 1.11 -9.37
N HIS A 69 5.16 0.76 -8.48
CA HIS A 69 4.68 -0.62 -8.37
C HIS A 69 4.03 -1.10 -9.68
N ALA A 70 3.17 -0.30 -10.30
CA ALA A 70 2.54 -0.64 -11.58
C ALA A 70 3.59 -0.86 -12.69
N ARG A 71 4.61 0.01 -12.77
CA ARG A 71 5.72 -0.14 -13.73
C ARG A 71 6.53 -1.41 -13.49
N LEU A 72 6.79 -1.74 -12.23
CA LEU A 72 7.50 -2.97 -11.86
C LEU A 72 6.71 -4.20 -12.28
N TYR A 73 5.41 -4.17 -12.03
CA TYR A 73 4.48 -5.24 -12.38
C TYR A 73 4.37 -5.44 -13.90
N GLU A 74 4.30 -4.36 -14.68
CA GLU A 74 4.29 -4.42 -16.14
C GLU A 74 5.58 -5.00 -16.73
N ARG A 75 6.74 -4.67 -16.13
CA ARG A 75 8.05 -5.16 -16.58
C ARG A 75 8.28 -6.63 -16.26
N GLN A 76 7.78 -7.09 -15.15
CA GLN A 76 7.98 -8.46 -14.66
C GLN A 76 6.97 -9.45 -15.22
N ARG A 77 6.08 -9.07 -16.13
CA ARG A 77 4.94 -9.85 -16.67
C ARG A 77 4.78 -11.18 -15.95
N PRO A 78 3.85 -11.33 -15.05
CA PRO A 78 3.99 -12.18 -13.90
C PRO A 78 3.73 -13.64 -14.21
N ASP A 79 4.57 -14.45 -13.66
CA ASP A 79 4.03 -15.63 -12.99
C ASP A 79 3.15 -15.10 -11.85
N VAL A 80 1.88 -15.44 -11.87
CA VAL A 80 0.85 -15.07 -10.91
C VAL A 80 1.44 -14.99 -9.50
N CYS A 81 1.20 -13.90 -8.80
CA CYS A 81 1.58 -13.76 -7.39
C CYS A 81 0.95 -14.94 -6.64
N ASP A 82 1.75 -15.96 -6.36
CA ASP A 82 1.31 -17.15 -5.65
C ASP A 82 1.16 -16.77 -4.18
N PRO A 83 -0.07 -16.71 -3.64
CA PRO A 83 -0.29 -16.35 -2.24
C PRO A 83 0.39 -17.30 -1.26
N SER A 84 0.77 -18.50 -1.71
CA SER A 84 1.49 -19.49 -0.90
C SER A 84 2.96 -19.14 -0.67
N ARG A 85 3.51 -18.19 -1.46
CA ARG A 85 4.88 -17.70 -1.37
C ARG A 85 5.04 -16.42 -0.56
N LEU A 86 4.03 -16.05 0.23
CA LEU A 86 4.20 -14.93 1.17
C LEU A 86 5.27 -15.32 2.20
N PRO A 87 6.42 -14.65 2.22
CA PRO A 87 7.46 -14.98 3.15
C PRO A 87 7.01 -14.69 4.58
N ASP A 88 7.31 -15.61 5.47
CA ASP A 88 7.14 -15.44 6.92
C ASP A 88 8.31 -14.57 7.42
N ILE A 89 8.17 -13.24 7.25
CA ILE A 89 9.29 -12.33 7.50
C ILE A 89 9.01 -11.47 8.72
N ALA A 90 9.84 -11.67 9.73
CA ALA A 90 9.99 -10.76 10.85
C ALA A 90 10.68 -9.47 10.42
N VAL A 91 9.94 -8.52 9.85
CA VAL A 91 10.42 -7.15 9.65
C VAL A 91 10.14 -6.35 10.92
N ARG A 92 11.11 -5.60 11.41
CA ARG A 92 10.94 -4.75 12.61
C ARG A 92 9.70 -3.86 12.46
N GLY A 93 8.75 -3.97 13.39
CA GLY A 93 7.50 -3.21 13.41
C GLY A 93 6.40 -3.76 12.48
N TYR A 94 6.61 -4.93 11.89
CA TYR A 94 5.60 -5.63 11.10
C TYR A 94 4.97 -6.73 11.95
N ASP A 95 3.64 -6.75 12.02
CA ASP A 95 2.92 -7.76 12.80
C ASP A 95 3.04 -9.13 12.13
N THR A 96 3.69 -10.07 12.83
CA THR A 96 3.93 -11.46 12.39
C THR A 96 2.93 -12.45 12.96
N SER A 97 1.87 -11.97 13.64
CA SER A 97 0.84 -12.85 14.18
C SER A 97 0.17 -13.67 13.08
N THR A 98 -0.38 -14.81 13.45
CA THR A 98 -1.16 -15.67 12.54
C THR A 98 -2.33 -14.89 11.92
N GLU A 99 -2.97 -14.03 12.69
CA GLU A 99 -4.09 -13.18 12.23
C GLU A 99 -3.65 -12.18 11.17
N ALA A 100 -2.50 -11.54 11.38
CA ALA A 100 -1.91 -10.63 10.40
C ALA A 100 -1.50 -11.36 9.11
N PHE A 101 -0.97 -12.58 9.22
CA PHE A 101 -0.64 -13.42 8.07
C PHE A 101 -1.90 -13.78 7.26
N VAL A 102 -2.97 -14.24 7.93
CA VAL A 102 -4.26 -14.58 7.27
C VAL A 102 -4.84 -13.35 6.58
N THR A 103 -4.80 -12.19 7.24
CA THR A 103 -5.30 -10.93 6.65
C THR A 103 -4.51 -10.52 5.43
N ARG A 104 -3.17 -10.60 5.47
CA ARG A 104 -2.32 -10.30 4.31
C ARG A 104 -2.58 -11.23 3.15
N ARG A 105 -2.74 -12.52 3.41
CA ARG A 105 -3.08 -13.52 2.39
C ARG A 105 -4.43 -13.20 1.74
N ALA A 106 -5.44 -12.91 2.53
CA ALA A 106 -6.77 -12.53 2.02
C ALA A 106 -6.72 -11.24 1.18
N LEU A 107 -5.90 -10.27 1.56
CA LEU A 107 -5.65 -9.04 0.78
C LEU A 107 -4.94 -9.35 -0.54
N ALA A 108 -3.96 -10.25 -0.54
CA ALA A 108 -3.22 -10.63 -1.75
C ALA A 108 -4.12 -11.29 -2.82
N GLU A 109 -5.17 -11.97 -2.38
CA GLU A 109 -6.14 -12.62 -3.27
C GLU A 109 -7.18 -11.65 -3.86
N LEU A 110 -7.26 -10.40 -3.36
CA LEU A 110 -8.12 -9.37 -3.96
C LEU A 110 -7.53 -8.90 -5.29
N SER A 111 -8.41 -8.66 -6.28
CA SER A 111 -7.99 -7.97 -7.51
C SER A 111 -7.51 -6.55 -7.20
N ASN A 112 -6.60 -6.03 -8.02
CA ASN A 112 -6.02 -4.69 -7.83
C ASN A 112 -7.08 -3.60 -7.75
N GLU A 113 -8.17 -3.72 -8.53
CA GLU A 113 -9.27 -2.74 -8.52
C GLU A 113 -9.98 -2.61 -7.17
N TYR A 114 -9.96 -3.64 -6.34
CA TYR A 114 -10.53 -3.66 -4.99
C TYR A 114 -9.46 -3.41 -3.93
N ARG A 115 -8.27 -3.96 -4.11
CA ARG A 115 -7.18 -3.84 -3.16
C ARG A 115 -6.63 -2.42 -3.07
N ASP A 116 -6.38 -1.75 -4.20
CA ASP A 116 -5.78 -0.42 -4.23
C ASP A 116 -6.61 0.62 -3.45
N PRO A 117 -7.91 0.82 -3.69
CA PRO A 117 -8.68 1.77 -2.91
C PRO A 117 -8.79 1.38 -1.43
N LEU A 118 -8.82 0.08 -1.12
CA LEU A 118 -8.87 -0.38 0.27
C LEU A 118 -7.58 -0.05 1.02
N LEU A 119 -6.42 -0.30 0.43
CA LEU A 119 -5.12 0.04 1.04
C LEU A 119 -4.95 1.55 1.21
N LEU A 120 -5.35 2.35 0.22
CA LEU A 120 -5.33 3.81 0.32
C LEU A 120 -6.21 4.33 1.45
N GLN A 121 -7.36 3.69 1.70
CA GLN A 121 -8.23 4.08 2.79
C GLN A 121 -7.70 3.60 4.16
N VAL A 122 -7.30 2.33 4.27
CA VAL A 122 -6.97 1.71 5.56
C VAL A 122 -5.57 2.13 6.04
N ILE A 123 -4.58 2.13 5.15
CA ILE A 123 -3.21 2.51 5.50
C ILE A 123 -3.00 4.02 5.32
N GLY A 124 -3.44 4.55 4.19
CA GLY A 124 -3.29 5.96 3.87
C GLY A 124 -4.28 6.89 4.58
N GLY A 125 -5.41 6.38 5.06
CA GLY A 125 -6.45 7.21 5.71
C GLY A 125 -7.10 8.23 4.76
N PHE A 126 -6.99 8.02 3.44
CA PHE A 126 -7.58 8.94 2.45
C PHE A 126 -9.10 8.79 2.40
N SER A 127 -9.78 9.91 2.19
CA SER A 127 -11.21 9.95 1.92
C SER A 127 -11.54 9.36 0.54
N CYS A 128 -12.79 8.95 0.34
CA CYS A 128 -13.24 8.42 -0.95
C CYS A 128 -13.05 9.42 -2.10
N LYS A 129 -13.13 10.74 -1.81
CA LYS A 129 -12.87 11.80 -2.79
C LYS A 129 -11.40 11.83 -3.19
N GLU A 130 -10.49 11.86 -2.21
CA GLU A 130 -9.04 11.84 -2.45
C GLU A 130 -8.61 10.57 -3.19
N ILE A 131 -9.15 9.41 -2.81
CA ILE A 131 -8.90 8.15 -3.51
C ILE A 131 -9.37 8.23 -4.97
N GLY A 132 -10.54 8.82 -5.21
CA GLY A 132 -11.05 9.06 -6.56
C GLY A 132 -10.10 9.91 -7.40
N GLU A 133 -9.58 10.99 -6.84
CA GLU A 133 -8.58 11.85 -7.50
C GLU A 133 -7.27 11.10 -7.76
N MET A 134 -6.79 10.28 -6.83
CA MET A 134 -5.56 9.50 -6.95
C MET A 134 -5.66 8.36 -7.98
N LEU A 135 -6.83 7.76 -8.14
CA LEU A 135 -7.07 6.62 -9.03
C LEU A 135 -7.76 6.99 -10.34
N ASP A 136 -8.05 8.27 -10.55
CA ASP A 136 -8.85 8.77 -11.69
C ASP A 136 -10.23 8.09 -11.78
N LEU A 137 -10.92 8.06 -10.64
CA LEU A 137 -12.24 7.46 -10.49
C LEU A 137 -13.22 8.45 -9.87
N ASN A 138 -14.51 8.33 -10.21
CA ASN A 138 -15.52 9.07 -9.47
C ASN A 138 -15.73 8.46 -8.06
N THR A 139 -16.18 9.29 -7.12
CA THR A 139 -16.39 8.92 -5.71
C THR A 139 -17.34 7.73 -5.54
N ASN A 140 -18.39 7.64 -6.36
CA ASN A 140 -19.36 6.52 -6.29
C ASN A 140 -18.72 5.20 -6.70
N THR A 141 -17.83 5.21 -7.69
CA THR A 141 -17.04 4.03 -8.08
C THR A 141 -16.12 3.59 -6.95
N VAL A 142 -15.46 4.53 -6.28
CA VAL A 142 -14.61 4.24 -5.11
C VAL A 142 -15.43 3.60 -4.00
N LEU A 143 -16.58 4.17 -3.65
CA LEU A 143 -17.50 3.61 -2.63
C LEU A 143 -17.93 2.18 -2.98
N THR A 144 -18.30 1.93 -4.22
CA THR A 144 -18.70 0.60 -4.69
C THR A 144 -17.54 -0.40 -4.60
N ARG A 145 -16.33 0.00 -5.03
CA ARG A 145 -15.14 -0.84 -4.95
C ARG A 145 -14.76 -1.16 -3.50
N LEU A 146 -14.81 -0.19 -2.61
CA LEU A 146 -14.56 -0.37 -1.18
C LEU A 146 -15.58 -1.30 -0.53
N PHE A 147 -16.87 -1.17 -0.89
CA PHE A 147 -17.89 -2.07 -0.39
C PHE A 147 -17.65 -3.53 -0.82
N ARG A 148 -17.36 -3.74 -2.11
CA ARG A 148 -17.05 -5.07 -2.66
C ARG A 148 -15.76 -5.64 -2.09
N ALA A 149 -14.72 -4.80 -1.92
CA ALA A 149 -13.45 -5.19 -1.30
C ALA A 149 -13.65 -5.72 0.11
N ARG A 150 -14.40 -4.99 0.95
CA ARG A 150 -14.67 -5.40 2.33
C ARG A 150 -15.53 -6.67 2.40
N LYS A 151 -16.52 -6.80 1.53
CA LYS A 151 -17.34 -8.01 1.44
C LYS A 151 -16.49 -9.22 1.08
N ALA A 152 -15.68 -9.13 0.02
CA ALA A 152 -14.81 -10.20 -0.42
C ALA A 152 -13.75 -10.56 0.64
N LEU A 153 -13.19 -9.57 1.35
CA LEU A 153 -12.24 -9.81 2.43
C LEU A 153 -12.89 -10.55 3.61
N ARG A 154 -14.10 -10.13 4.00
CA ARG A 154 -14.87 -10.80 5.08
C ARG A 154 -15.15 -12.24 4.74
N GLU A 155 -15.63 -12.52 3.54
CA GLU A 155 -15.94 -13.90 3.09
C GLU A 155 -14.70 -14.80 3.15
N ARG A 156 -13.51 -14.28 2.80
CA ARG A 156 -12.26 -15.02 2.89
C ARG A 156 -11.82 -15.27 4.34
N LEU A 157 -11.96 -14.27 5.20
CA LEU A 157 -11.58 -14.38 6.61
C LEU A 157 -12.53 -15.30 7.39
N GLU A 158 -13.81 -15.27 7.10
CA GLU A 158 -14.83 -16.13 7.74
C GLU A 158 -14.78 -17.56 7.20
N GLY A 159 -14.42 -17.77 5.93
CA GLY A 159 -14.25 -19.08 5.30
C GLY A 159 -12.96 -19.82 5.69
N THR A 160 -12.01 -19.15 6.34
CA THR A 160 -10.81 -19.79 6.86
C THR A 160 -11.13 -20.35 8.26
N PRO A 161 -11.14 -21.70 8.46
CA PRO A 161 -11.39 -22.26 9.77
C PRO A 161 -10.33 -21.71 10.73
N ARG A 162 -10.78 -21.05 11.81
CA ARG A 162 -9.91 -20.77 12.96
C ARG A 162 -9.34 -22.11 13.39
N GLN A 163 -8.05 -22.33 13.14
CA GLN A 163 -7.35 -23.36 13.87
C GLN A 163 -7.40 -22.94 15.34
N GLU A 164 -8.34 -23.56 16.05
CA GLU A 164 -8.41 -23.48 17.48
C GLU A 164 -7.02 -23.81 18.00
N ALA A 165 -6.40 -22.85 18.67
CA ALA A 165 -5.22 -23.08 19.47
C ALA A 165 -5.63 -24.07 20.57
N SER A 166 -5.47 -25.36 20.30
CA SER A 166 -5.59 -26.41 21.30
C SER A 166 -4.25 -26.57 21.98
N GLN A 167 -4.23 -26.08 23.23
CA GLN A 167 -3.44 -26.53 24.40
C GLN A 167 -1.95 -26.77 24.19
#